data_012d06eebb8efff371d390e406caae4c
#
_entry.id   012d06eebb8efff371d390e406caae4c
#
_cell.length_a   1.000
_cell.length_b   1.000
_cell.length_c   1.000
_cell.angle_alpha   90.00
_cell.angle_beta   90.00
_cell.angle_gamma   90.00
#
_symmetry.space_group_name_H-M   'P 1'
#
loop_
_entity.id
_entity.type
_entity.pdbx_description
1 polymer ?
#
loop_
_entity_poly.entity_id
_entity_poly.type
_entity_poly.pdbx_seq_one_letter_code
_entity_poly.pdbx_strand_id
1 'polypeptide(L)'
;FTDVAAGAPAADLIPFGVNSPLWTDGAAKARYVVLPPGEVVTRLPDGTLAFPVGTVLVKEFAMLLDDRRASSFRRLETRFVVRGQTDWGFFTYRYDEDGADAQLLATGADEELRVRRDAVVETFPYHFPSRAECATCHSAATERSLGFRIDQLNGVFNYAGVIENQLVALN
;
A
#
# COMPACT_ATOMS: atom_id res chain seq x y z
N PHE A 1 -6.47 9.42 5.09
CA PHE A 1 -6.95 10.32 4.03
C PHE A 1 -7.71 11.48 4.64
N THR A 2 -7.62 12.66 4.03
CA THR A 2 -8.41 13.84 4.44
C THR A 2 -9.81 13.79 3.85
N ASP A 3 -9.97 13.12 2.72
CA ASP A 3 -11.23 12.85 2.06
C ASP A 3 -11.15 11.44 1.46
N VAL A 4 -11.92 10.52 2.02
CA VAL A 4 -11.92 9.12 1.60
C VAL A 4 -12.56 8.98 0.22
N ALA A 5 -13.67 9.67 -0.04
CA ALA A 5 -14.38 9.58 -1.32
C ALA A 5 -13.54 10.14 -2.47
N ALA A 6 -12.82 11.26 -2.26
CA ALA A 6 -11.92 11.82 -3.26
C ALA A 6 -10.58 11.07 -3.37
N GLY A 7 -10.27 10.16 -2.45
CA GLY A 7 -8.97 9.51 -2.36
C GLY A 7 -7.82 10.48 -2.06
N ALA A 8 -8.13 11.63 -1.42
CA ALA A 8 -7.15 12.65 -1.12
C ALA A 8 -6.25 12.20 0.04
N PRO A 9 -4.93 11.98 -0.17
CA PRO A 9 -4.03 11.62 0.91
C PRO A 9 -3.92 12.75 1.94
N ALA A 10 -3.75 12.40 3.21
CA ALA A 10 -3.42 13.35 4.25
C ALA A 10 -2.01 13.92 4.01
N ALA A 11 -1.74 15.13 4.50
CA ALA A 11 -0.49 15.85 4.22
C ALA A 11 0.75 15.18 4.83
N ASP A 12 0.57 14.33 5.83
CA ASP A 12 1.61 13.55 6.50
C ASP A 12 1.91 12.21 5.80
N LEU A 13 1.18 11.86 4.74
CA LEU A 13 1.43 10.68 3.93
C LEU A 13 2.59 10.93 2.96
N ILE A 14 3.76 10.39 3.26
CA ILE A 14 4.95 10.49 2.40
C ILE A 14 4.90 9.37 1.36
N PRO A 15 4.74 9.67 0.06
CA PRO A 15 4.65 8.64 -0.96
C PRO A 15 6.01 7.99 -1.23
N PHE A 16 6.00 6.70 -1.59
CA PHE A 16 7.19 5.99 -2.03
C PHE A 16 6.90 4.92 -3.08
N GLY A 17 7.91 4.57 -3.87
CA GLY A 17 7.90 3.46 -4.80
C GLY A 17 8.75 2.29 -4.31
N VAL A 18 8.70 1.17 -5.02
CA VAL A 18 9.58 0.01 -4.82
C VAL A 18 10.14 -0.44 -6.16
N ASN A 19 11.41 -0.85 -6.18
CA ASN A 19 12.09 -1.27 -7.41
C ASN A 19 11.47 -2.53 -8.01
N SER A 20 11.00 -3.44 -7.16
CA SER A 20 10.40 -4.72 -7.58
C SER A 20 9.03 -4.90 -6.94
N PRO A 21 7.96 -4.38 -7.58
CA PRO A 21 6.61 -4.49 -7.05
C PRO A 21 6.09 -5.92 -7.18
N LEU A 22 5.54 -6.45 -6.08
CA LEU A 22 4.83 -7.72 -6.09
C LEU A 22 3.60 -7.64 -6.99
N TRP A 23 3.40 -8.65 -7.84
CA TRP A 23 2.19 -8.79 -8.65
C TRP A 23 0.95 -8.98 -7.75
N THR A 24 -0.16 -8.37 -8.10
CA THR A 24 -1.46 -8.53 -7.43
C THR A 24 -2.56 -8.33 -8.49
N ASP A 25 -2.83 -9.35 -9.27
CA ASP A 25 -3.91 -9.47 -10.26
C ASP A 25 -4.09 -8.24 -11.17
N GLY A 26 -2.98 -7.56 -11.49
CA GLY A 26 -3.00 -6.33 -12.30
C GLY A 26 -3.44 -5.06 -11.56
N ALA A 27 -3.68 -5.11 -10.25
CA ALA A 27 -4.03 -3.92 -9.48
C ALA A 27 -2.87 -2.90 -9.44
N ALA A 28 -3.19 -1.64 -9.70
CA ALA A 28 -2.33 -0.51 -9.45
C ALA A 28 -2.13 -0.31 -7.94
N LYS A 29 -0.98 0.23 -7.55
CA LYS A 29 -0.64 0.38 -6.13
C LYS A 29 -0.04 1.74 -5.85
N ALA A 30 -0.62 2.46 -4.88
CA ALA A 30 0.03 3.59 -4.23
C ALA A 30 0.56 3.15 -2.86
N ARG A 31 1.68 3.75 -2.43
CA ARG A 31 2.31 3.42 -1.14
C ARG A 31 2.73 4.70 -0.44
N TYR A 32 2.52 4.70 0.88
CA TYR A 32 2.90 5.82 1.71
C TYR A 32 3.47 5.33 3.04
N VAL A 33 4.29 6.16 3.65
CA VAL A 33 4.74 6.02 5.04
C VAL A 33 4.30 7.25 5.84
N VAL A 34 3.85 7.01 7.07
CA VAL A 34 3.59 8.05 8.07
C VAL A 34 4.51 7.79 9.25
N LEU A 35 5.22 8.80 9.68
CA LEU A 35 6.05 8.77 10.87
C LEU A 35 5.44 9.63 11.97
N PRO A 36 5.60 9.25 13.26
CA PRO A 36 5.24 10.14 14.35
C PRO A 36 6.04 11.45 14.25
N PRO A 37 5.48 12.58 14.72
CA PRO A 37 6.14 13.85 14.64
C PRO A 37 7.53 13.86 15.28
N GLY A 38 8.54 14.30 14.53
CA GLY A 38 9.93 14.38 14.99
C GLY A 38 10.71 13.05 15.00
N GLU A 39 10.06 11.95 14.62
CA GLU A 39 10.70 10.64 14.54
C GLU A 39 11.25 10.35 13.15
N VAL A 40 12.26 9.49 13.07
CA VAL A 40 12.92 9.08 11.83
C VAL A 40 13.08 7.56 11.76
N VAL A 41 13.12 7.01 10.55
CA VAL A 41 13.50 5.62 10.32
C VAL A 41 15.04 5.54 10.35
N THR A 42 15.58 4.70 11.20
CA THR A 42 17.04 4.57 11.39
C THR A 42 17.57 3.33 10.68
N ARG A 43 18.65 3.49 9.91
CA ARG A 43 19.38 2.34 9.37
C ARG A 43 20.27 1.73 10.44
N LEU A 44 20.11 0.42 10.68
CA LEU A 44 20.93 -0.34 11.61
C LEU A 44 22.26 -0.80 10.97
N PRO A 45 23.26 -1.22 11.77
CA PRO A 45 24.55 -1.68 11.26
C PRO A 45 24.47 -2.90 10.33
N ASP A 46 23.45 -3.76 10.49
CA ASP A 46 23.19 -4.92 9.61
C ASP A 46 22.49 -4.54 8.30
N GLY A 47 22.17 -3.26 8.11
CA GLY A 47 21.51 -2.72 6.92
C GLY A 47 19.99 -2.74 6.98
N THR A 48 19.39 -3.30 8.04
CA THR A 48 17.94 -3.26 8.25
C THR A 48 17.45 -1.88 8.70
N LEU A 49 16.15 -1.68 8.69
CA LEU A 49 15.52 -0.41 9.09
C LEU A 49 14.78 -0.57 10.41
N ALA A 50 15.09 0.29 11.38
CA ALA A 50 14.36 0.42 12.63
C ALA A 50 13.27 1.51 12.47
N PHE A 51 12.03 1.13 12.72
CA PHE A 51 10.89 2.01 12.63
C PHE A 51 10.45 2.46 14.03
N PRO A 52 10.21 3.76 14.27
CA PRO A 52 9.64 4.23 15.52
C PRO A 52 8.24 3.65 15.76
N VAL A 53 7.88 3.47 17.04
CA VAL A 53 6.52 3.08 17.42
C VAL A 53 5.51 4.13 16.92
N GLY A 54 4.43 3.68 16.30
CA GLY A 54 3.45 4.56 15.67
C GLY A 54 3.68 4.79 14.17
N THR A 55 4.79 4.30 13.58
CA THR A 55 4.95 4.30 12.12
C THR A 55 3.81 3.52 11.45
N VAL A 56 3.27 4.07 10.38
CA VAL A 56 2.24 3.42 9.56
C VAL A 56 2.72 3.32 8.12
N LEU A 57 2.77 2.10 7.59
CA LEU A 57 2.93 1.88 6.16
C LEU A 57 1.54 1.69 5.54
N VAL A 58 1.25 2.44 4.50
CA VAL A 58 -0.05 2.43 3.81
C VAL A 58 0.14 1.91 2.41
N LYS A 59 -0.73 1.00 1.97
CA LYS A 59 -0.74 0.48 0.60
C LYS A 59 -2.16 0.47 0.07
N GLU A 60 -2.43 1.31 -0.90
CA GLU A 60 -3.70 1.37 -1.61
C GLU A 60 -3.64 0.50 -2.86
N PHE A 61 -4.74 -0.19 -3.16
CA PHE A 61 -4.92 -0.99 -4.36
C PHE A 61 -6.13 -0.50 -5.13
N ALA A 62 -5.96 -0.34 -6.43
CA ALA A 62 -7.02 0.06 -7.32
C ALA A 62 -6.91 -0.67 -8.66
N MET A 63 -8.00 -0.83 -9.37
CA MET A 63 -8.05 -1.54 -10.64
C MET A 63 -8.85 -0.76 -11.68
N LEU A 64 -8.31 -0.70 -12.89
CA LEU A 64 -9.05 -0.24 -14.05
C LEU A 64 -9.95 -1.40 -14.53
N LEU A 65 -11.26 -1.27 -14.34
CA LEU A 65 -12.21 -2.36 -14.65
C LEU A 65 -12.56 -2.45 -16.15
N ASP A 66 -12.42 -1.36 -16.91
CA ASP A 66 -12.58 -1.34 -18.36
C ASP A 66 -11.50 -0.43 -18.96
N ASP A 67 -10.56 -1.01 -19.69
CA ASP A 67 -9.39 -0.29 -20.26
C ASP A 67 -9.77 0.79 -21.29
N ARG A 68 -11.00 0.76 -21.80
CA ARG A 68 -11.54 1.80 -22.70
C ARG A 68 -12.15 2.98 -21.96
N ARG A 69 -12.27 2.93 -20.62
CA ARG A 69 -12.89 3.95 -19.78
C ARG A 69 -12.07 4.25 -18.53
N ALA A 70 -11.33 5.35 -18.56
CA ALA A 70 -10.53 5.77 -17.40
C ALA A 70 -11.38 5.95 -16.13
N SER A 71 -12.66 6.34 -16.27
CA SER A 71 -13.61 6.47 -15.15
C SER A 71 -14.00 5.14 -14.50
N SER A 72 -13.62 3.99 -15.08
CA SER A 72 -13.79 2.67 -14.47
C SER A 72 -12.68 2.30 -13.48
N PHE A 73 -11.78 3.22 -13.17
CA PHE A 73 -10.75 3.03 -12.16
C PHE A 73 -11.41 3.00 -10.78
N ARG A 74 -11.37 1.82 -10.13
CA ARG A 74 -12.01 1.56 -8.84
C ARG A 74 -10.95 1.28 -7.79
N ARG A 75 -11.03 1.97 -6.65
CA ARG A 75 -10.28 1.61 -5.45
C ARG A 75 -10.89 0.34 -4.87
N LEU A 76 -10.04 -0.62 -4.53
CA LEU A 76 -10.46 -1.92 -3.99
C LEU A 76 -10.24 -1.97 -2.49
N GLU A 77 -9.04 -1.66 -2.04
CA GLU A 77 -8.67 -1.75 -0.64
C GLU A 77 -7.51 -0.82 -0.28
N THR A 78 -7.43 -0.50 1.01
CA THR A 78 -6.24 0.08 1.64
C THR A 78 -5.79 -0.83 2.77
N ARG A 79 -4.52 -1.21 2.75
CA ARG A 79 -3.88 -2.00 3.81
C ARG A 79 -2.98 -1.10 4.64
N PHE A 80 -3.07 -1.25 5.96
CA PHE A 80 -2.21 -0.57 6.92
C PHE A 80 -1.35 -1.60 7.64
N VAL A 81 -0.06 -1.30 7.76
CA VAL A 81 0.90 -2.02 8.57
C VAL A 81 1.42 -1.05 9.62
N VAL A 82 1.01 -1.27 10.87
CA VAL A 82 1.20 -0.31 11.97
C VAL A 82 2.25 -0.83 12.94
N ARG A 83 3.29 -0.06 13.21
CA ARG A 83 4.32 -0.39 14.21
C ARG A 83 3.78 -0.13 15.61
N GLY A 84 3.42 -1.18 16.32
CA GLY A 84 3.03 -1.14 17.73
C GLY A 84 4.24 -1.15 18.68
N GLN A 85 3.99 -1.21 19.97
CA GLN A 85 5.03 -1.24 21.02
C GLN A 85 5.95 -2.46 20.89
N THR A 86 5.40 -3.64 20.67
CA THR A 86 6.13 -4.91 20.63
C THR A 86 6.17 -5.56 19.24
N ASP A 87 5.13 -5.37 18.43
CA ASP A 87 4.99 -6.00 17.11
C ASP A 87 4.24 -5.09 16.14
N TRP A 88 3.97 -5.60 14.94
CA TRP A 88 3.24 -4.91 13.90
C TRP A 88 1.78 -5.39 13.82
N GLY A 89 0.86 -4.44 13.65
CA GLY A 89 -0.54 -4.70 13.36
C GLY A 89 -0.83 -4.61 11.87
N PHE A 90 -1.76 -5.44 11.38
CA PHE A 90 -2.17 -5.48 9.98
C PHE A 90 -3.66 -5.24 9.89
N PHE A 91 -4.09 -4.35 8.99
CA PHE A 91 -5.48 -3.97 8.82
C PHE A 91 -5.79 -3.82 7.35
N THR A 92 -6.88 -4.44 6.89
CA THR A 92 -7.39 -4.34 5.52
C THR A 92 -8.73 -3.62 5.55
N TYR A 93 -8.82 -2.50 4.84
CA TYR A 93 -10.06 -1.77 4.61
C TYR A 93 -10.50 -1.99 3.18
N ARG A 94 -11.68 -2.57 2.98
CA ARG A 94 -12.31 -2.76 1.68
C ARG A 94 -13.19 -1.57 1.38
N TYR A 95 -13.03 -0.98 0.18
CA TYR A 95 -13.90 0.11 -0.31
C TYR A 95 -15.25 -0.42 -0.76
N ASP A 96 -16.27 0.41 -0.59
CA ASP A 96 -17.57 0.23 -1.23
C ASP A 96 -17.42 0.35 -2.77
N GLU A 97 -18.44 -0.09 -3.52
CA GLU A 97 -18.37 -0.10 -4.99
C GLU A 97 -18.14 1.29 -5.61
N ASP A 98 -18.72 2.32 -5.01
CA ASP A 98 -18.55 3.72 -5.42
C ASP A 98 -17.27 4.37 -4.87
N GLY A 99 -16.56 3.69 -3.98
CA GLY A 99 -15.35 4.18 -3.33
C GLY A 99 -15.57 5.34 -2.35
N ALA A 100 -16.82 5.58 -1.92
CA ALA A 100 -17.15 6.68 -1.01
C ALA A 100 -16.69 6.43 0.42
N ASP A 101 -16.68 5.16 0.86
CA ASP A 101 -16.22 4.76 2.18
C ASP A 101 -15.49 3.42 2.13
N ALA A 102 -14.88 3.02 3.24
CA ALA A 102 -14.16 1.75 3.35
C ALA A 102 -14.37 1.11 4.74
N GLN A 103 -14.62 -0.19 4.76
CA GLN A 103 -14.90 -0.95 5.96
C GLN A 103 -13.71 -1.83 6.36
N LEU A 104 -13.37 -1.81 7.66
CA LEU A 104 -12.37 -2.71 8.22
C LEU A 104 -12.85 -4.16 8.16
N LEU A 105 -12.09 -5.02 7.51
CA LEU A 105 -12.36 -6.45 7.46
C LEU A 105 -11.88 -7.14 8.74
N ALA A 106 -12.78 -7.89 9.38
CA ALA A 106 -12.44 -8.73 10.52
C ALA A 106 -11.72 -10.02 10.09
N THR A 107 -12.07 -10.54 8.91
CA THR A 107 -11.51 -11.74 8.27
C THR A 107 -11.22 -11.44 6.80
N GLY A 108 -10.54 -12.35 6.09
CA GLY A 108 -10.40 -12.25 4.63
C GLY A 108 -11.76 -12.35 3.93
N ALA A 109 -11.82 -11.81 2.72
CA ALA A 109 -13.01 -11.83 1.88
C ALA A 109 -12.61 -11.97 0.40
N ASP A 110 -13.53 -12.49 -0.42
CA ASP A 110 -13.38 -12.55 -1.86
C ASP A 110 -14.48 -11.72 -2.53
N GLU A 111 -14.16 -11.15 -3.69
CA GLU A 111 -15.10 -10.45 -4.55
C GLU A 111 -14.86 -10.82 -6.01
N GLU A 112 -15.90 -11.20 -6.71
CA GLU A 112 -15.83 -11.44 -8.15
C GLU A 112 -15.71 -10.09 -8.89
N LEU A 113 -14.53 -9.83 -9.45
CA LEU A 113 -14.27 -8.67 -10.27
C LEU A 113 -14.45 -9.00 -11.74
N ARG A 114 -15.25 -8.20 -12.43
CA ARG A 114 -15.42 -8.25 -13.89
C ARG A 114 -14.56 -7.19 -14.54
N VAL A 115 -13.53 -7.62 -15.26
CA VAL A 115 -12.54 -6.75 -15.87
C VAL A 115 -12.53 -6.92 -17.38
N ARG A 116 -12.55 -5.82 -18.10
CA ARG A 116 -12.38 -5.78 -19.55
C ARG A 116 -10.96 -5.36 -19.92
N ARG A 117 -10.35 -6.19 -20.79
CA ARG A 117 -9.08 -5.88 -21.44
C ARG A 117 -9.28 -6.07 -22.95
N ASP A 118 -9.09 -5.02 -23.74
CA ASP A 118 -9.40 -5.03 -25.18
C ASP A 118 -10.83 -5.50 -25.47
N ALA A 119 -10.97 -6.60 -26.19
CA ALA A 119 -12.26 -7.21 -26.53
C ALA A 119 -12.70 -8.30 -25.55
N VAL A 120 -11.83 -8.69 -24.61
CA VAL A 120 -12.07 -9.79 -23.66
C VAL A 120 -12.64 -9.25 -22.36
N VAL A 121 -13.66 -9.92 -21.84
CA VAL A 121 -14.20 -9.67 -20.49
C VAL A 121 -13.90 -10.91 -19.65
N GLU A 122 -13.17 -10.73 -18.60
CA GLU A 122 -12.82 -11.79 -17.65
C GLU A 122 -13.49 -11.52 -16.30
N THR A 123 -13.84 -12.58 -15.60
CA THR A 123 -14.28 -12.52 -14.21
C THR A 123 -13.34 -13.38 -13.39
N PHE A 124 -12.82 -12.84 -12.30
CA PHE A 124 -11.94 -13.55 -11.40
C PHE A 124 -12.15 -13.12 -9.95
N PRO A 125 -11.90 -14.01 -8.98
CA PRO A 125 -11.98 -13.66 -7.57
C PRO A 125 -10.79 -12.78 -7.17
N TYR A 126 -11.08 -11.58 -6.65
CA TYR A 126 -10.09 -10.73 -6.00
C TYR A 126 -10.12 -10.99 -4.50
N HIS A 127 -8.97 -11.33 -3.93
CA HIS A 127 -8.86 -11.68 -2.51
C HIS A 127 -8.43 -10.49 -1.66
N PHE A 128 -9.24 -10.14 -0.66
CA PHE A 128 -8.93 -9.19 0.41
C PHE A 128 -8.37 -9.97 1.60
N PRO A 129 -7.09 -9.81 1.96
CA PRO A 129 -6.48 -10.67 2.98
C PRO A 129 -6.92 -10.32 4.40
N SER A 130 -7.03 -11.34 5.21
CA SER A 130 -7.14 -11.23 6.66
C SER A 130 -5.82 -10.74 7.28
N ARG A 131 -5.87 -10.38 8.56
CA ARG A 131 -4.67 -10.04 9.35
C ARG A 131 -3.64 -11.17 9.38
N ALA A 132 -4.09 -12.43 9.52
CA ALA A 132 -3.21 -13.59 9.57
C ALA A 132 -2.49 -13.82 8.24
N GLU A 133 -3.17 -13.64 7.11
CA GLU A 133 -2.59 -13.76 5.79
C GLU A 133 -1.56 -12.66 5.51
N CYS A 134 -1.84 -11.42 5.93
CA CYS A 134 -0.84 -10.34 5.87
C CYS A 134 0.44 -10.71 6.63
N ALA A 135 0.32 -11.27 7.83
CA ALA A 135 1.45 -11.66 8.67
C ALA A 135 2.32 -12.77 8.04
N THR A 136 1.78 -13.58 7.13
CA THR A 136 2.53 -14.63 6.42
C THR A 136 3.69 -14.04 5.60
N CYS A 137 3.43 -12.94 4.86
CA CYS A 137 4.46 -12.25 4.07
C CYS A 137 5.21 -11.20 4.90
N HIS A 138 4.51 -10.49 5.80
CA HIS A 138 5.10 -9.51 6.71
C HIS A 138 5.69 -10.18 7.97
N SER A 139 6.59 -11.15 7.75
CA SER A 139 7.28 -11.92 8.79
C SER A 139 8.55 -11.23 9.28
N ALA A 140 9.19 -11.77 10.31
CA ALA A 140 10.49 -11.28 10.77
C ALA A 140 11.57 -11.41 9.68
N ALA A 141 11.52 -12.44 8.84
CA ALA A 141 12.45 -12.65 7.73
C ALA A 141 12.35 -11.57 6.63
N THR A 142 11.22 -10.86 6.55
CA THR A 142 11.00 -9.75 5.62
C THR A 142 11.03 -8.39 6.33
N GLU A 143 11.61 -8.33 7.53
CA GLU A 143 11.70 -7.14 8.38
C GLU A 143 10.33 -6.51 8.69
N ARG A 144 9.25 -7.28 8.61
CA ARG A 144 7.86 -6.85 8.79
C ARG A 144 7.38 -5.77 7.79
N SER A 145 8.27 -4.86 7.37
CA SER A 145 7.97 -3.79 6.41
C SER A 145 7.81 -4.29 4.97
N LEU A 146 8.41 -5.44 4.64
CA LEU A 146 8.43 -6.13 3.34
C LEU A 146 8.96 -5.25 2.20
N GLY A 147 8.24 -4.21 1.78
CA GLY A 147 8.61 -3.35 0.64
C GLY A 147 9.36 -2.07 1.02
N PHE A 148 9.32 -1.63 2.27
CA PHE A 148 10.06 -0.44 2.73
C PHE A 148 11.43 -0.85 3.23
N ARG A 149 12.35 -1.10 2.30
CA ARG A 149 13.73 -1.54 2.53
C ARG A 149 14.66 -0.78 1.63
N ILE A 150 15.93 -0.67 2.02
CA ILE A 150 16.94 0.12 1.30
C ILE A 150 17.10 -0.34 -0.16
N ASP A 151 17.15 -1.65 -0.40
CA ASP A 151 17.27 -2.23 -1.74
C ASP A 151 16.04 -1.93 -2.63
N GLN A 152 14.86 -1.87 -2.04
CA GLN A 152 13.61 -1.54 -2.72
C GLN A 152 13.40 -0.05 -2.94
N LEU A 153 13.96 0.79 -2.06
CA LEU A 153 13.86 2.26 -2.12
C LEU A 153 14.99 2.91 -2.92
N ASN A 154 16.07 2.18 -3.20
CA ASN A 154 17.20 2.73 -3.98
C ASN A 154 16.86 2.84 -5.47
N GLY A 155 16.04 3.82 -5.80
CA GLY A 155 15.57 4.12 -7.14
C GLY A 155 14.96 5.51 -7.19
N VAL A 156 14.73 6.01 -8.41
CA VAL A 156 14.10 7.32 -8.60
C VAL A 156 12.58 7.26 -8.38
N PHE A 157 12.03 8.32 -7.81
CA PHE A 157 10.60 8.50 -7.63
C PHE A 157 10.21 9.95 -7.95
N ASN A 158 8.98 10.15 -8.42
CA ASN A 158 8.46 11.48 -8.73
C ASN A 158 7.64 12.02 -7.55
N TYR A 159 8.23 12.94 -6.81
CA TYR A 159 7.59 13.66 -5.71
C TYR A 159 6.92 14.93 -6.24
N ALA A 160 5.71 14.79 -6.79
CA ALA A 160 4.91 15.90 -7.32
C ALA A 160 5.68 16.80 -8.35
N GLY A 161 6.44 16.18 -9.24
CA GLY A 161 7.22 16.87 -10.28
C GLY A 161 8.72 16.95 -10.00
N VAL A 162 9.17 16.69 -8.79
CA VAL A 162 10.60 16.53 -8.44
C VAL A 162 10.98 15.06 -8.56
N ILE A 163 11.84 14.74 -9.52
CA ILE A 163 12.34 13.36 -9.73
C ILE A 163 13.68 13.21 -9.02
N GLU A 164 13.74 12.38 -8.00
CA GLU A 164 14.93 12.19 -7.19
C GLU A 164 15.06 10.73 -6.72
N ASN A 165 16.27 10.32 -6.33
CA ASN A 165 16.48 9.04 -5.67
C ASN A 165 15.81 9.07 -4.28
N GLN A 166 15.00 8.06 -4.00
CA GLN A 166 14.20 8.02 -2.77
C GLN A 166 15.05 8.03 -1.49
N LEU A 167 16.23 7.39 -1.49
CA LEU A 167 17.13 7.40 -0.34
C LEU A 167 17.72 8.78 -0.08
N VAL A 168 17.74 9.68 -1.08
CA VAL A 168 18.13 11.08 -0.90
C VAL A 168 16.93 11.91 -0.43
N ALA A 169 15.78 11.75 -1.08
CA ALA A 169 14.57 12.51 -0.77
C ALA A 169 13.97 12.19 0.62
N LEU A 170 14.20 10.97 1.13
CA LEU A 170 13.68 10.50 2.43
C LEU A 170 14.69 10.62 3.57
N ASN A 171 15.86 11.20 3.31
CA ASN A 171 16.90 11.45 4.31
C ASN A 171 16.73 12.88 4.88
#